data_fcd56e493222c577e1297a509b49fc9b
#
_entry.id   fcd56e493222c577e1297a509b49fc9b
#
_cell.length_a   1.000
_cell.length_b   1.000
_cell.length_c   1.000
_cell.angle_alpha   90.00
_cell.angle_beta   90.00
_cell.angle_gamma   90.00
#
_symmetry.space_group_name_H-M   'P 1'
#
loop_
_entity.id
_entity.type
_entity.pdbx_description
1 polymer ?
#
loop_
_entity_poly.entity_id
_entity_poly.type
_entity_poly.pdbx_seq_one_letter_code
_entity_poly.pdbx_strand_id
1 'polypeptide(L)'
;MADYALVLVNAAQPPTHMTMQHLTLTTSSGIPVIVIMTKIDACPGQVFRKTKQLTNALLRGPDVEKRPYTVRNERDIETVKEKMHTLVPVIEASCVTGEGLDLIRSLLRTLPRRRLHEKKIARPFEFTVEDYFQVTGVGIIVSGFVNTGEWHHGDVFYIGPLKDGTFIKTTVKTVHVARTEVDHVWAGHDACFALSLTKTQRKLLNGRTGIVALKIPVPPSTSFNADIFLMKGDPVTMINGRYQTMVHILHLRRTVRLTSINAFESDSMHHASEVVLLPARMSSAGNIHFRARCRVCAKGHADDPS
;
A
#
# COMPACT_ATOMS: atom_id res chain seq x y z
N MET A 1 -2.39 3.01 1.19
CA MET A 1 -0.91 3.07 1.09
C MET A 1 -0.41 4.05 2.14
N ALA A 2 0.56 3.66 2.98
CA ALA A 2 1.07 4.50 4.08
C ALA A 2 1.74 5.79 3.58
N ASP A 3 1.70 6.85 4.39
CA ASP A 3 2.39 8.12 4.09
C ASP A 3 3.88 8.06 4.48
N TYR A 4 4.19 7.33 5.54
CA TYR A 4 5.53 7.12 6.08
C TYR A 4 5.72 5.66 6.47
N ALA A 5 6.95 5.19 6.46
CA ALA A 5 7.32 3.85 6.92
C ALA A 5 8.29 3.93 8.10
N LEU A 6 7.95 3.26 9.19
CA LEU A 6 8.83 3.07 10.34
C LEU A 6 9.51 1.71 10.21
N VAL A 7 10.82 1.69 10.01
CA VAL A 7 11.62 0.47 9.96
C VAL A 7 12.35 0.30 11.27
N LEU A 8 11.95 -0.72 12.02
CA LEU A 8 12.52 -1.05 13.32
C LEU A 8 13.70 -2.00 13.15
N VAL A 9 14.86 -1.62 13.66
CA VAL A 9 16.08 -2.43 13.65
C VAL A 9 16.49 -2.72 15.08
N ASN A 10 16.63 -3.99 15.44
CA ASN A 10 17.12 -4.37 16.75
C ASN A 10 18.62 -4.04 16.84
N ALA A 11 19.02 -3.23 17.82
CA ALA A 11 20.40 -2.81 18.02
C ALA A 11 21.38 -3.96 18.21
N ALA A 12 20.92 -5.06 18.83
CA ALA A 12 21.72 -6.25 19.11
C ALA A 12 21.86 -7.24 17.94
N GLN A 13 21.14 -6.99 16.82
CA GLN A 13 21.13 -7.90 15.67
C GLN A 13 21.42 -7.13 14.39
N PRO A 14 22.36 -7.61 13.55
CA PRO A 14 22.61 -6.97 12.26
C PRO A 14 21.36 -7.00 11.40
N PRO A 15 21.16 -6.00 10.53
CA PRO A 15 20.05 -6.00 9.60
C PRO A 15 20.11 -7.23 8.70
N THR A 16 18.97 -7.83 8.47
CA THR A 16 18.81 -9.05 7.66
C THR A 16 18.45 -8.71 6.22
N HIS A 17 18.44 -9.73 5.35
CA HIS A 17 17.91 -9.62 3.99
C HIS A 17 16.48 -9.07 3.97
N MET A 18 15.63 -9.45 4.93
CA MET A 18 14.27 -8.89 5.06
C MET A 18 14.27 -7.38 5.33
N THR A 19 15.21 -6.91 6.15
CA THR A 19 15.36 -5.46 6.40
C THR A 19 15.68 -4.73 5.09
N MET A 20 16.57 -5.28 4.28
CA MET A 20 16.91 -4.72 2.97
C MET A 20 15.69 -4.73 2.05
N GLN A 21 14.97 -5.82 1.94
CA GLN A 21 13.76 -5.91 1.12
C GLN A 21 12.69 -4.88 1.53
N HIS A 22 12.45 -4.69 2.84
CA HIS A 22 11.52 -3.68 3.32
C HIS A 22 11.97 -2.26 2.98
N LEU A 23 13.26 -1.96 3.14
CA LEU A 23 13.82 -0.66 2.76
C LEU A 23 13.67 -0.39 1.27
N THR A 24 14.06 -1.37 0.45
CA THR A 24 13.98 -1.28 -1.01
C THR A 24 12.54 -1.10 -1.47
N LEU A 25 11.59 -1.91 -0.95
CA LEU A 25 10.17 -1.82 -1.29
C LEU A 25 9.56 -0.46 -0.92
N THR A 26 9.86 0.04 0.27
CA THR A 26 9.31 1.32 0.75
C THR A 26 9.88 2.50 -0.04
N THR A 27 11.18 2.52 -0.29
CA THR A 27 11.85 3.59 -1.04
C THR A 27 11.46 3.60 -2.51
N SER A 28 11.37 2.43 -3.15
CA SER A 28 10.88 2.31 -4.54
C SER A 28 9.43 2.73 -4.69
N SER A 29 8.61 2.53 -3.64
CA SER A 29 7.22 3.03 -3.60
C SER A 29 7.14 4.54 -3.35
N GLY A 30 8.27 5.23 -3.17
CA GLY A 30 8.32 6.67 -2.88
C GLY A 30 7.83 7.02 -1.48
N ILE A 31 7.79 6.04 -0.55
CA ILE A 31 7.40 6.25 0.85
C ILE A 31 8.65 6.65 1.63
N PRO A 32 8.67 7.81 2.32
CA PRO A 32 9.77 8.17 3.19
C PRO A 32 9.91 7.19 4.35
N VAL A 33 11.14 6.80 4.61
CA VAL A 33 11.49 5.84 5.64
C VAL A 33 12.06 6.58 6.85
N ILE A 34 11.67 6.10 8.03
CA ILE A 34 12.23 6.47 9.33
C ILE A 34 12.78 5.19 9.94
N VAL A 35 14.05 5.17 10.29
CA VAL A 35 14.68 4.02 10.96
C VAL A 35 14.74 4.26 12.46
N ILE A 36 14.26 3.30 13.23
CA ILE A 36 14.35 3.30 14.69
C ILE A 36 15.20 2.14 15.13
N MET A 37 16.35 2.43 15.71
CA MET A 37 17.21 1.42 16.33
C MET A 37 16.71 1.15 17.73
N THR A 38 16.12 -0.02 17.95
CA THR A 38 15.46 -0.38 19.21
C THR A 38 16.35 -1.20 20.12
N LYS A 39 16.01 -1.28 21.41
CA LYS A 39 16.69 -2.09 22.44
C LYS A 39 18.16 -1.69 22.64
N ILE A 40 18.45 -0.41 22.58
CA ILE A 40 19.81 0.10 22.75
C ILE A 40 20.35 -0.13 24.17
N ASP A 41 19.47 -0.21 25.16
CA ASP A 41 19.74 -0.51 26.56
C ASP A 41 20.34 -1.91 26.79
N ALA A 42 19.90 -2.90 26.02
CA ALA A 42 20.29 -4.29 26.15
C ALA A 42 21.45 -4.68 25.21
N CYS A 43 22.03 -3.74 24.47
CA CYS A 43 23.01 -4.02 23.43
C CYS A 43 24.42 -3.58 23.85
N PRO A 44 25.45 -4.48 23.79
CA PRO A 44 26.84 -4.08 23.97
C PRO A 44 27.27 -3.03 22.96
N GLY A 45 27.98 -1.98 23.41
CA GLY A 45 28.31 -0.83 22.60
C GLY A 45 29.09 -1.14 21.30
N GLN A 46 29.87 -2.19 21.26
CA GLN A 46 30.55 -2.64 20.03
C GLN A 46 29.58 -3.24 19.03
N VAL A 47 28.63 -4.07 19.50
CA VAL A 47 27.59 -4.67 18.64
C VAL A 47 26.68 -3.57 18.10
N PHE A 48 26.23 -2.63 18.92
CA PHE A 48 25.45 -1.48 18.52
C PHE A 48 26.13 -0.68 17.39
N ARG A 49 27.41 -0.33 17.59
CA ARG A 49 28.16 0.42 16.55
C ARG A 49 28.22 -0.33 15.23
N LYS A 50 28.47 -1.64 15.27
CA LYS A 50 28.51 -2.50 14.07
C LYS A 50 27.14 -2.54 13.38
N THR A 51 26.06 -2.78 14.13
CA THR A 51 24.69 -2.82 13.59
C THR A 51 24.32 -1.47 12.95
N LYS A 52 24.63 -0.35 13.61
CA LYS A 52 24.41 0.98 13.08
C LYS A 52 25.20 1.24 11.77
N GLN A 53 26.48 0.81 11.72
CA GLN A 53 27.28 0.93 10.50
C GLN A 53 26.68 0.12 9.34
N LEU A 54 26.25 -1.13 9.59
CA LEU A 54 25.63 -1.97 8.57
C LEU A 54 24.30 -1.38 8.09
N THR A 55 23.46 -0.89 9.00
CA THR A 55 22.20 -0.20 8.66
C THR A 55 22.44 1.02 7.79
N ASN A 56 23.44 1.85 8.16
CA ASN A 56 23.82 3.03 7.39
C ASN A 56 24.39 2.65 6.01
N ALA A 57 25.10 1.55 5.89
CA ALA A 57 25.61 1.03 4.62
C ALA A 57 24.47 0.59 3.71
N LEU A 58 23.46 -0.12 4.24
CA LEU A 58 22.26 -0.51 3.48
C LEU A 58 21.50 0.72 2.95
N LEU A 59 21.33 1.76 3.78
CA LEU A 59 20.65 2.98 3.36
C LEU A 59 21.37 3.71 2.22
N ARG A 60 22.71 3.66 2.18
CA ARG A 60 23.53 4.26 1.13
C ARG A 60 23.71 3.35 -0.08
N GLY A 61 23.35 2.07 0.06
CA GLY A 61 23.47 1.08 -1.02
C GLY A 61 22.67 1.43 -2.26
N PRO A 62 22.98 0.78 -3.40
CA PRO A 62 22.39 1.09 -4.71
C PRO A 62 20.87 0.82 -4.79
N ASP A 63 20.34 -0.02 -3.88
CA ASP A 63 18.92 -0.37 -3.85
C ASP A 63 18.05 0.67 -3.14
N VAL A 64 18.65 1.47 -2.25
CA VAL A 64 17.95 2.47 -1.43
C VAL A 64 18.33 3.90 -1.78
N GLU A 65 19.63 4.15 -1.98
CA GLU A 65 20.24 5.44 -2.40
C GLU A 65 19.82 6.62 -1.51
N LYS A 66 19.77 6.43 -0.19
CA LYS A 66 19.39 7.44 0.80
C LYS A 66 20.55 7.76 1.74
N ARG A 67 20.53 8.95 2.31
CA ARG A 67 21.51 9.38 3.30
C ARG A 67 20.96 9.22 4.71
N PRO A 68 21.55 8.35 5.57
CA PRO A 68 21.16 8.26 6.97
C PRO A 68 21.53 9.54 7.72
N TYR A 69 20.61 10.02 8.55
CA TYR A 69 20.81 11.19 9.41
C TYR A 69 20.39 10.82 10.84
N THR A 70 21.37 10.82 11.77
CA THR A 70 21.09 10.52 13.18
C THR A 70 20.42 11.71 13.86
N VAL A 71 19.19 11.53 14.33
CA VAL A 71 18.44 12.54 15.06
C VAL A 71 18.78 12.42 16.55
N ARG A 72 19.29 13.49 17.15
CA ARG A 72 19.72 13.55 18.56
C ARG A 72 18.95 14.59 19.38
N ASN A 73 18.34 15.55 18.71
CA ASN A 73 17.63 16.66 19.33
C ASN A 73 16.53 17.19 18.41
N GLU A 74 15.73 18.12 18.90
CA GLU A 74 14.61 18.68 18.15
C GLU A 74 15.02 19.50 16.93
N ARG A 75 16.21 20.14 16.93
CA ARG A 75 16.74 20.85 15.76
C ARG A 75 17.01 19.92 14.60
N ASP A 76 17.46 18.70 14.89
CA ASP A 76 17.68 17.67 13.89
C ASP A 76 16.36 17.28 13.22
N ILE A 77 15.24 17.29 13.96
CA ILE A 77 13.89 16.98 13.44
C ILE A 77 13.48 17.99 12.37
N GLU A 78 13.69 19.29 12.62
CA GLU A 78 13.37 20.31 11.60
C GLU A 78 14.19 20.13 10.32
N THR A 79 15.49 19.84 10.47
CA THR A 79 16.37 19.57 9.33
C THR A 79 15.92 18.38 8.48
N VAL A 80 15.51 17.30 9.15
CA VAL A 80 15.09 16.07 8.49
C VAL A 80 13.71 16.21 7.83
N LYS A 81 12.77 16.86 8.50
CA LYS A 81 11.40 17.06 8.03
C LYS A 81 11.33 17.65 6.62
N GLU A 82 12.18 18.62 6.33
CA GLU A 82 12.26 19.26 5.01
C GLU A 82 12.89 18.38 3.92
N LYS A 83 13.75 17.45 4.32
CA LYS A 83 14.60 16.68 3.40
C LYS A 83 14.34 15.17 3.42
N MET A 84 13.16 14.71 3.88
CA MET A 84 12.84 13.28 3.98
C MET A 84 12.84 12.52 2.63
N HIS A 85 12.87 13.23 1.51
CA HIS A 85 13.02 12.61 0.20
C HIS A 85 14.46 12.13 -0.08
N THR A 86 15.47 12.72 0.57
CA THR A 86 16.88 12.36 0.44
C THR A 86 17.49 11.82 1.72
N LEU A 87 17.03 12.30 2.87
CA LEU A 87 17.51 11.89 4.19
C LEU A 87 16.60 10.83 4.81
N VAL A 88 17.21 9.88 5.49
CA VAL A 88 16.50 8.91 6.36
C VAL A 88 16.85 9.21 7.80
N PRO A 89 15.92 9.70 8.61
CA PRO A 89 16.14 9.87 10.04
C PRO A 89 16.39 8.52 10.70
N VAL A 90 17.44 8.45 11.50
CA VAL A 90 17.81 7.30 12.32
C VAL A 90 17.74 7.74 13.78
N ILE A 91 16.80 7.15 14.54
CA ILE A 91 16.61 7.45 15.96
C ILE A 91 16.96 6.21 16.78
N GLU A 92 17.74 6.41 17.81
CA GLU A 92 18.12 5.40 18.78
C GLU A 92 17.09 5.42 19.91
N ALA A 93 16.53 4.26 20.28
CA ALA A 93 15.47 4.21 21.27
C ALA A 93 15.50 2.94 22.14
N SER A 94 15.03 3.11 23.36
CA SER A 94 14.71 2.02 24.30
C SER A 94 13.32 2.23 24.88
N CYS A 95 12.49 1.20 24.77
CA CYS A 95 11.19 1.18 25.43
C CYS A 95 11.30 0.89 26.94
N VAL A 96 12.45 0.40 27.41
CA VAL A 96 12.69 0.08 28.82
C VAL A 96 13.11 1.34 29.59
N THR A 97 14.09 2.07 29.06
CA THR A 97 14.59 3.29 29.68
C THR A 97 13.79 4.56 29.30
N GLY A 98 13.06 4.49 28.20
CA GLY A 98 12.36 5.66 27.63
C GLY A 98 13.25 6.51 26.72
N GLU A 99 14.53 6.21 26.60
CA GLU A 99 15.47 6.96 25.76
C GLU A 99 15.01 7.01 24.33
N GLY A 100 15.07 8.19 23.71
CA GLY A 100 14.68 8.43 22.31
C GLY A 100 13.18 8.44 22.01
N LEU A 101 12.31 8.04 22.94
CA LEU A 101 10.86 8.00 22.68
C LEU A 101 10.26 9.40 22.49
N ASP A 102 10.76 10.40 23.20
CA ASP A 102 10.29 11.78 23.03
C ASP A 102 10.66 12.36 21.68
N LEU A 103 11.86 12.05 21.16
CA LEU A 103 12.27 12.42 19.80
C LEU A 103 11.39 11.77 18.75
N ILE A 104 11.04 10.49 18.94
CA ILE A 104 10.11 9.79 18.04
C ILE A 104 8.74 10.47 18.06
N ARG A 105 8.18 10.80 19.25
CA ARG A 105 6.89 11.49 19.38
C ARG A 105 6.93 12.86 18.75
N SER A 106 7.99 13.64 18.98
CA SER A 106 8.17 14.95 18.39
C SER A 106 8.25 14.87 16.88
N LEU A 107 9.05 13.94 16.32
CA LEU A 107 9.12 13.71 14.88
C LEU A 107 7.75 13.37 14.30
N LEU A 108 7.05 12.40 14.86
CA LEU A 108 5.74 11.95 14.34
C LEU A 108 4.68 13.06 14.38
N ARG A 109 4.70 13.94 15.40
CA ARG A 109 3.79 15.09 15.48
C ARG A 109 4.06 16.18 14.46
N THR A 110 5.30 16.31 14.02
CA THR A 110 5.73 17.36 13.08
C THR A 110 5.68 16.90 11.61
N LEU A 111 5.46 15.62 11.35
CA LEU A 111 5.39 15.10 9.98
C LEU A 111 4.21 15.72 9.23
N PRO A 112 4.45 16.32 8.05
CA PRO A 112 3.38 16.86 7.23
C PRO A 112 2.53 15.74 6.61
N ARG A 113 1.26 16.01 6.39
CA ARG A 113 0.41 15.13 5.58
C ARG A 113 0.93 15.12 4.14
N ARG A 114 1.31 13.96 3.63
CA ARG A 114 1.86 13.82 2.28
C ARG A 114 0.78 13.73 1.20
N ARG A 115 -0.38 13.26 1.57
CA ARG A 115 -1.50 13.08 0.64
C ARG A 115 -2.56 14.13 0.90
N LEU A 116 -2.74 14.99 -0.09
CA LEU A 116 -3.87 15.92 -0.13
C LEU A 116 -5.05 15.15 -0.70
N HIS A 117 -5.91 14.64 0.18
CA HIS A 117 -7.13 13.94 -0.22
C HIS A 117 -8.16 14.89 -0.83
N GLU A 118 -8.05 16.19 -0.60
CA GLU A 118 -8.93 17.25 -1.11
C GLU A 118 -9.14 17.16 -2.63
N LYS A 119 -8.06 16.96 -3.40
CA LYS A 119 -8.15 16.79 -4.87
C LYS A 119 -8.86 15.49 -5.29
N LYS A 120 -9.07 14.57 -4.37
CA LYS A 120 -9.73 13.30 -4.64
C LYS A 120 -11.21 13.33 -4.27
N ILE A 121 -11.66 14.28 -3.47
CA ILE A 121 -13.06 14.41 -3.04
C ILE A 121 -13.98 14.64 -4.24
N ALA A 122 -13.54 15.46 -5.21
CA ALA A 122 -14.31 15.75 -6.42
C ALA A 122 -14.42 14.56 -7.41
N ARG A 123 -13.74 13.43 -7.15
CA ARG A 123 -13.82 12.24 -8.01
C ARG A 123 -15.03 11.37 -7.60
N PRO A 124 -15.44 10.43 -8.47
CA PRO A 124 -16.44 9.43 -8.09
C PRO A 124 -16.03 8.67 -6.82
N PHE A 125 -17.01 8.36 -5.99
CA PHE A 125 -16.79 7.63 -4.76
C PHE A 125 -16.25 6.22 -5.03
N GLU A 126 -15.15 5.89 -4.36
CA GLU A 126 -14.54 4.58 -4.37
C GLU A 126 -14.06 4.23 -2.96
N PHE A 127 -14.56 3.12 -2.44
CA PHE A 127 -14.20 2.57 -1.15
C PHE A 127 -13.62 1.17 -1.34
N THR A 128 -12.41 0.95 -0.85
CA THR A 128 -11.77 -0.37 -0.86
C THR A 128 -12.11 -1.11 0.41
N VAL A 129 -12.72 -2.27 0.28
CA VAL A 129 -13.05 -3.14 1.42
C VAL A 129 -11.78 -3.91 1.82
N GLU A 130 -11.37 -3.75 3.06
CA GLU A 130 -10.24 -4.45 3.68
C GLU A 130 -10.71 -5.73 4.37
N ASP A 131 -11.72 -5.57 5.20
CA ASP A 131 -12.30 -6.65 5.98
C ASP A 131 -13.82 -6.57 6.02
N TYR A 132 -14.46 -7.69 6.37
CA TYR A 132 -15.89 -7.73 6.62
C TYR A 132 -16.19 -8.61 7.84
N PHE A 133 -17.13 -8.16 8.64
CA PHE A 133 -17.52 -8.78 9.88
C PHE A 133 -19.03 -9.04 9.89
N GLN A 134 -19.43 -10.15 10.47
CA GLN A 134 -20.85 -10.38 10.77
C GLN A 134 -21.09 -10.08 12.24
N VAL A 135 -21.92 -9.08 12.52
CA VAL A 135 -22.30 -8.68 13.87
C VAL A 135 -23.75 -9.01 14.11
N THR A 136 -24.02 -9.77 15.20
CA THR A 136 -25.38 -10.14 15.60
C THR A 136 -26.21 -8.89 15.86
N GLY A 137 -27.44 -8.83 15.30
CA GLY A 137 -28.32 -7.66 15.42
C GLY A 137 -28.06 -6.53 14.40
N VAL A 138 -26.82 -6.34 13.94
CA VAL A 138 -26.47 -5.29 12.99
C VAL A 138 -26.46 -5.79 11.53
N GLY A 139 -25.85 -6.93 11.31
CA GLY A 139 -25.69 -7.52 9.97
C GLY A 139 -24.25 -7.62 9.54
N ILE A 140 -23.97 -7.37 8.25
CA ILE A 140 -22.61 -7.30 7.70
C ILE A 140 -22.07 -5.90 7.86
N ILE A 141 -20.88 -5.80 8.43
CA ILE A 141 -20.09 -4.58 8.47
C ILE A 141 -18.89 -4.79 7.55
N VAL A 142 -18.64 -3.84 6.66
CA VAL A 142 -17.44 -3.77 5.85
C VAL A 142 -16.56 -2.64 6.36
N SER A 143 -15.29 -2.93 6.60
CA SER A 143 -14.29 -1.92 6.98
C SER A 143 -13.30 -1.71 5.84
N GLY A 144 -12.78 -0.51 5.74
CA GLY A 144 -11.80 -0.19 4.71
C GLY A 144 -11.54 1.30 4.56
N PHE A 145 -11.03 1.66 3.41
CA PHE A 145 -10.52 2.99 3.13
C PHE A 145 -11.24 3.66 1.96
N VAL A 146 -11.65 4.92 2.14
CA VAL A 146 -12.22 5.75 1.09
C VAL A 146 -11.08 6.31 0.23
N ASN A 147 -10.92 5.75 -0.99
CA ASN A 147 -9.84 6.14 -1.91
C ASN A 147 -10.11 7.48 -2.58
N THR A 148 -11.34 7.67 -3.06
CA THR A 148 -11.78 8.87 -3.78
C THR A 148 -13.23 9.18 -3.49
N GLY A 149 -13.62 10.42 -3.78
CA GLY A 149 -15.01 10.89 -3.66
C GLY A 149 -15.48 11.07 -2.23
N GLU A 150 -16.78 11.23 -2.13
CA GLU A 150 -17.52 11.33 -0.88
C GLU A 150 -18.82 10.53 -0.94
N TRP A 151 -19.26 10.09 0.22
CA TRP A 151 -20.51 9.37 0.39
C TRP A 151 -21.29 9.97 1.56
N HIS A 152 -22.59 10.21 1.35
CA HIS A 152 -23.51 10.73 2.35
C HIS A 152 -24.58 9.70 2.69
N HIS A 153 -25.12 9.79 3.89
CA HIS A 153 -26.22 8.90 4.29
C HIS A 153 -27.39 8.99 3.31
N GLY A 154 -27.87 7.83 2.85
CA GLY A 154 -28.89 7.74 1.80
C GLY A 154 -28.35 7.58 0.38
N ASP A 155 -27.06 7.80 0.15
CA ASP A 155 -26.46 7.55 -1.16
C ASP A 155 -26.49 6.06 -1.52
N VAL A 156 -26.49 5.80 -2.82
CA VAL A 156 -26.43 4.44 -3.36
C VAL A 156 -25.05 3.84 -3.08
N PHE A 157 -25.05 2.56 -2.71
CA PHE A 157 -23.85 1.80 -2.41
C PHE A 157 -23.85 0.49 -3.19
N TYR A 158 -22.95 0.35 -4.15
CA TYR A 158 -22.75 -0.87 -4.93
C TYR A 158 -21.49 -1.57 -4.45
N ILE A 159 -21.60 -2.81 -4.00
CA ILE A 159 -20.48 -3.60 -3.50
C ILE A 159 -20.19 -4.79 -4.43
N GLY A 160 -18.93 -4.99 -4.79
CA GLY A 160 -18.47 -6.04 -5.70
C GLY A 160 -17.01 -5.84 -6.09
N PRO A 161 -16.53 -6.41 -7.21
CA PRO A 161 -17.26 -7.28 -8.12
C PRO A 161 -17.53 -8.69 -7.56
N LEU A 162 -18.63 -9.30 -7.93
CA LEU A 162 -18.91 -10.71 -7.70
C LEU A 162 -18.12 -11.60 -8.68
N LYS A 163 -18.32 -12.94 -8.62
CA LYS A 163 -17.60 -13.89 -9.51
C LYS A 163 -17.91 -13.66 -10.98
N ASP A 164 -19.11 -13.23 -11.27
CA ASP A 164 -19.62 -12.90 -12.61
C ASP A 164 -19.35 -11.45 -13.05
N GLY A 165 -18.62 -10.69 -12.24
CA GLY A 165 -18.30 -9.28 -12.50
C GLY A 165 -19.40 -8.30 -12.09
N THR A 166 -20.53 -8.76 -11.58
CA THR A 166 -21.65 -7.90 -11.16
C THR A 166 -21.42 -7.26 -9.79
N PHE A 167 -22.22 -6.24 -9.47
CA PHE A 167 -22.22 -5.56 -8.18
C PHE A 167 -23.59 -5.69 -7.51
N ILE A 168 -23.58 -5.82 -6.20
CA ILE A 168 -24.80 -5.84 -5.38
C ILE A 168 -25.13 -4.38 -5.00
N LYS A 169 -26.31 -3.92 -5.38
CA LYS A 169 -26.86 -2.67 -4.84
C LYS A 169 -27.36 -2.92 -3.43
N THR A 170 -26.91 -2.12 -2.48
CA THR A 170 -27.30 -2.25 -1.08
C THR A 170 -27.52 -0.90 -0.43
N THR A 171 -28.21 -0.88 0.70
CA THR A 171 -28.36 0.29 1.55
C THR A 171 -27.42 0.21 2.74
N VAL A 172 -26.87 1.34 3.12
CA VAL A 172 -26.05 1.49 4.32
C VAL A 172 -26.98 1.87 5.48
N LYS A 173 -26.86 1.18 6.59
CA LYS A 173 -27.61 1.45 7.82
C LYS A 173 -26.92 2.54 8.65
N THR A 174 -25.63 2.33 8.93
CA THR A 174 -24.81 3.27 9.71
C THR A 174 -23.40 3.28 9.16
N VAL A 175 -22.72 4.40 9.36
CA VAL A 175 -21.29 4.59 9.00
C VAL A 175 -20.54 5.03 10.23
N HIS A 176 -19.36 4.46 10.46
CA HIS A 176 -18.50 4.82 11.57
C HIS A 176 -17.10 5.18 11.08
N VAL A 177 -16.54 6.25 11.62
CA VAL A 177 -15.14 6.65 11.48
C VAL A 177 -14.55 6.76 12.88
N ALA A 178 -13.42 6.10 13.12
CA ALA A 178 -12.77 6.07 14.44
C ALA A 178 -13.74 5.73 15.61
N ARG A 179 -14.67 4.77 15.38
CA ARG A 179 -15.71 4.31 16.32
C ARG A 179 -16.83 5.33 16.60
N THR A 180 -16.86 6.44 15.89
CA THR A 180 -17.93 7.44 15.98
C THR A 180 -18.84 7.32 14.78
N GLU A 181 -20.15 7.32 14.99
CA GLU A 181 -21.14 7.35 13.92
C GLU A 181 -21.10 8.71 13.22
N VAL A 182 -21.15 8.69 11.88
CA VAL A 182 -21.09 9.88 11.04
C VAL A 182 -22.08 9.78 9.88
N ASP A 183 -22.58 10.91 9.40
CA ASP A 183 -23.53 10.97 8.29
C ASP A 183 -22.84 11.01 6.92
N HIS A 184 -21.57 11.37 6.87
CA HIS A 184 -20.82 11.42 5.63
C HIS A 184 -19.34 11.07 5.82
N VAL A 185 -18.74 10.57 4.74
CA VAL A 185 -17.31 10.24 4.66
C VAL A 185 -16.75 10.69 3.33
N TRP A 186 -15.46 10.99 3.31
CA TRP A 186 -14.74 11.44 2.13
C TRP A 186 -13.38 10.77 1.98
N ALA A 187 -12.74 10.98 0.84
CA ALA A 187 -11.42 10.44 0.53
C ALA A 187 -10.41 10.66 1.67
N GLY A 188 -9.80 9.59 2.14
CA GLY A 188 -8.84 9.60 3.23
C GLY A 188 -9.36 9.04 4.55
N HIS A 189 -10.67 8.79 4.68
CA HIS A 189 -11.22 8.17 5.87
C HIS A 189 -11.07 6.64 5.86
N ASP A 190 -10.69 6.07 7.00
CA ASP A 190 -10.93 4.68 7.34
C ASP A 190 -12.34 4.59 7.91
N ALA A 191 -13.22 3.87 7.22
CA ALA A 191 -14.63 3.83 7.55
C ALA A 191 -15.15 2.39 7.68
N CYS A 192 -16.18 2.24 8.50
CA CYS A 192 -16.95 0.99 8.62
C CYS A 192 -18.39 1.25 8.20
N PHE A 193 -18.89 0.49 7.23
CA PHE A 193 -20.25 0.58 6.73
C PHE A 193 -21.06 -0.64 7.16
N ALA A 194 -22.14 -0.45 7.89
CA ALA A 194 -23.10 -1.51 8.18
C ALA A 194 -24.10 -1.65 7.03
N LEU A 195 -24.11 -2.81 6.38
CA LEU A 195 -24.86 -3.05 5.15
C LEU A 195 -26.15 -3.86 5.38
N SER A 196 -27.19 -3.52 4.64
CA SER A 196 -28.44 -4.27 4.61
C SER A 196 -28.40 -5.31 3.49
N LEU A 197 -27.86 -6.50 3.78
CA LEU A 197 -27.72 -7.59 2.82
C LEU A 197 -28.58 -8.78 3.18
N THR A 198 -29.19 -9.43 2.17
CA THR A 198 -29.89 -10.71 2.32
C THR A 198 -28.92 -11.85 2.61
N LYS A 199 -29.43 -12.98 3.12
CA LYS A 199 -28.61 -14.18 3.37
C LYS A 199 -27.88 -14.68 2.13
N THR A 200 -28.52 -14.62 0.97
CA THR A 200 -27.92 -15.01 -0.32
C THR A 200 -26.79 -14.07 -0.73
N GLN A 201 -27.02 -12.76 -0.66
CA GLN A 201 -26.02 -11.75 -0.97
C GLN A 201 -24.78 -11.87 -0.08
N ARG A 202 -24.97 -12.14 1.22
CA ARG A 202 -23.85 -12.38 2.16
C ARG A 202 -22.98 -13.56 1.73
N LYS A 203 -23.60 -14.68 1.30
CA LYS A 203 -22.87 -15.86 0.81
C LYS A 203 -22.03 -15.54 -0.45
N LEU A 204 -22.53 -14.66 -1.33
CA LEU A 204 -21.81 -14.24 -2.54
C LEU A 204 -20.56 -13.40 -2.24
N LEU A 205 -20.56 -12.64 -1.16
CA LEU A 205 -19.43 -11.81 -0.75
C LEU A 205 -18.43 -12.58 0.13
N ASN A 206 -18.86 -13.64 0.79
CA ASN A 206 -18.04 -14.36 1.78
C ASN A 206 -16.75 -14.95 1.17
N GLY A 207 -15.61 -14.75 1.84
CA GLY A 207 -14.30 -15.26 1.44
C GLY A 207 -13.68 -14.58 0.20
N ARG A 208 -14.21 -13.45 -0.25
CA ARG A 208 -13.70 -12.72 -1.42
C ARG A 208 -12.71 -11.65 -1.03
N THR A 209 -11.70 -11.46 -1.87
CA THR A 209 -10.72 -10.38 -1.79
C THR A 209 -10.86 -9.45 -3.00
N GLY A 210 -10.40 -8.21 -2.86
CA GLY A 210 -10.46 -7.22 -3.94
C GLY A 210 -11.87 -6.65 -4.15
N ILE A 211 -12.69 -6.64 -3.10
CA ILE A 211 -14.03 -6.03 -3.11
C ILE A 211 -13.88 -4.51 -2.97
N VAL A 212 -14.64 -3.78 -3.76
CA VAL A 212 -14.77 -2.33 -3.69
C VAL A 212 -16.24 -1.94 -3.56
N ALA A 213 -16.49 -0.75 -3.03
CA ALA A 213 -17.82 -0.18 -3.08
C ALA A 213 -17.80 1.16 -3.83
N LEU A 214 -18.82 1.36 -4.66
CA LEU A 214 -18.91 2.44 -5.62
C LEU A 214 -20.32 3.07 -5.58
N LYS A 215 -20.45 4.35 -5.93
CA LYS A 215 -21.77 4.95 -6.26
C LYS A 215 -22.25 4.53 -7.64
N ILE A 216 -21.33 4.31 -8.58
CA ILE A 216 -21.60 3.89 -9.95
C ILE A 216 -20.74 2.65 -10.23
N PRO A 217 -21.36 1.47 -10.50
CA PRO A 217 -20.59 0.26 -10.78
C PRO A 217 -19.85 0.39 -12.10
N VAL A 218 -18.60 -0.06 -12.10
CA VAL A 218 -17.74 -0.09 -13.29
C VAL A 218 -17.44 -1.55 -13.62
N PRO A 219 -17.55 -1.99 -14.88
CA PRO A 219 -17.26 -3.37 -15.24
C PRO A 219 -15.81 -3.71 -14.90
N PRO A 220 -15.57 -4.82 -14.18
CA PRO A 220 -14.23 -5.25 -13.84
C PRO A 220 -13.48 -5.74 -15.09
N SER A 221 -12.18 -5.48 -15.14
CA SER A 221 -11.32 -6.00 -16.20
C SER A 221 -10.41 -7.10 -15.65
N THR A 222 -10.19 -8.12 -16.46
CA THR A 222 -9.24 -9.21 -16.20
C THR A 222 -7.88 -8.97 -16.88
N SER A 223 -7.78 -7.97 -17.73
CA SER A 223 -6.55 -7.57 -18.40
C SER A 223 -6.33 -6.05 -18.27
N PHE A 224 -5.09 -5.64 -18.19
CA PHE A 224 -4.72 -4.23 -18.07
C PHE A 224 -3.29 -4.01 -18.58
N ASN A 225 -2.98 -2.77 -18.92
CA ASN A 225 -1.63 -2.34 -19.26
C ASN A 225 -0.92 -1.79 -18.02
N ALA A 226 0.36 -2.09 -17.88
CA ALA A 226 1.16 -1.62 -16.77
C ALA A 226 2.58 -1.24 -17.20
N ASP A 227 3.09 -0.15 -16.63
CA ASP A 227 4.51 0.18 -16.69
C ASP A 227 5.23 -0.59 -15.57
N ILE A 228 6.22 -1.39 -15.93
CA ILE A 228 6.95 -2.26 -15.02
C ILE A 228 8.37 -1.74 -14.87
N PHE A 229 8.77 -1.48 -13.63
CA PHE A 229 10.12 -1.10 -13.29
C PHE A 229 10.81 -2.27 -12.59
N LEU A 230 11.92 -2.73 -13.15
CA LEU A 230 12.78 -3.70 -12.49
C LEU A 230 13.67 -2.99 -11.48
N MET A 231 13.75 -3.56 -10.29
CA MET A 231 14.63 -3.03 -9.24
C MET A 231 16.04 -3.60 -9.43
N LYS A 232 17.05 -2.77 -9.22
CA LYS A 232 18.45 -3.21 -9.22
C LYS A 232 18.64 -4.28 -8.13
N GLY A 233 19.38 -5.35 -8.44
CA GLY A 233 19.63 -6.44 -7.49
C GLY A 233 18.64 -7.59 -7.55
N ASP A 234 17.61 -7.53 -8.38
CA ASP A 234 16.72 -8.67 -8.61
C ASP A 234 17.46 -9.76 -9.43
N PRO A 235 17.38 -11.05 -9.03
CA PRO A 235 18.00 -12.15 -9.75
C PRO A 235 17.34 -12.44 -11.10
N VAL A 236 16.33 -11.68 -11.48
CA VAL A 236 15.61 -11.86 -12.73
C VAL A 236 16.41 -11.25 -13.87
N THR A 237 17.01 -12.11 -14.65
CA THR A 237 17.82 -11.74 -15.83
C THR A 237 17.01 -11.63 -17.10
N MET A 238 15.79 -12.18 -17.14
CA MET A 238 14.95 -12.16 -18.35
C MET A 238 13.46 -12.20 -18.01
N ILE A 239 12.71 -11.24 -18.50
CA ILE A 239 11.25 -11.23 -18.48
C ILE A 239 10.77 -11.46 -19.92
N ASN A 240 9.99 -12.50 -20.14
CA ASN A 240 9.41 -12.82 -21.45
C ASN A 240 7.88 -12.82 -21.39
N GLY A 241 7.22 -12.87 -22.54
CA GLY A 241 5.76 -12.84 -22.67
C GLY A 241 5.00 -14.04 -22.07
N ARG A 242 5.69 -14.96 -21.38
CA ARG A 242 5.08 -16.05 -20.60
C ARG A 242 5.39 -15.95 -19.11
N TYR A 243 6.04 -14.86 -18.71
CA TYR A 243 6.44 -14.67 -17.33
C TYR A 243 5.21 -14.53 -16.41
N GLN A 244 5.22 -15.27 -15.32
CA GLN A 244 4.17 -15.22 -14.31
C GLN A 244 4.71 -14.60 -13.03
N THR A 245 3.98 -13.66 -12.48
CA THR A 245 4.32 -13.00 -11.22
C THR A 245 3.08 -12.73 -10.39
N MET A 246 3.29 -12.38 -9.15
CA MET A 246 2.20 -11.97 -8.26
C MET A 246 2.08 -10.45 -8.26
N VAL A 247 0.89 -9.95 -8.53
CA VAL A 247 0.57 -8.53 -8.46
C VAL A 247 -0.25 -8.25 -7.21
N HIS A 248 0.14 -7.18 -6.53
CA HIS A 248 -0.57 -6.63 -5.38
C HIS A 248 -1.18 -5.28 -5.79
N ILE A 249 -2.51 -5.22 -5.85
CA ILE A 249 -3.25 -3.99 -6.15
C ILE A 249 -4.20 -3.75 -4.99
N LEU A 250 -3.92 -2.74 -4.16
CA LEU A 250 -4.63 -2.52 -2.89
C LEU A 250 -4.62 -3.82 -2.06
N HIS A 251 -5.78 -4.42 -1.80
CA HIS A 251 -5.92 -5.69 -1.07
C HIS A 251 -5.99 -6.92 -1.99
N LEU A 252 -5.99 -6.71 -3.29
CA LEU A 252 -6.00 -7.80 -4.26
C LEU A 252 -4.59 -8.37 -4.42
N ARG A 253 -4.45 -9.70 -4.19
CA ARG A 253 -3.27 -10.49 -4.52
C ARG A 253 -3.65 -11.48 -5.59
N ARG A 254 -3.04 -11.40 -6.76
CA ARG A 254 -3.32 -12.33 -7.87
C ARG A 254 -2.05 -12.63 -8.66
N THR A 255 -1.93 -13.88 -9.08
CA THR A 255 -0.95 -14.26 -10.09
C THR A 255 -1.40 -13.69 -11.43
N VAL A 256 -0.49 -13.05 -12.12
CA VAL A 256 -0.71 -12.49 -13.46
C VAL A 256 0.28 -13.14 -14.44
N ARG A 257 -0.10 -13.16 -15.70
CA ARG A 257 0.79 -13.49 -16.79
C ARG A 257 1.02 -12.26 -17.64
N LEU A 258 2.27 -11.98 -17.94
CA LEU A 258 2.63 -10.96 -18.93
C LEU A 258 2.45 -11.56 -20.31
N THR A 259 1.64 -10.97 -21.16
CA THR A 259 1.35 -11.50 -22.51
C THR A 259 2.16 -10.80 -23.58
N SER A 260 2.43 -9.50 -23.41
CA SER A 260 3.35 -8.79 -24.28
C SER A 260 4.16 -7.78 -23.47
N ILE A 261 5.41 -7.62 -23.86
CA ILE A 261 6.37 -6.74 -23.20
C ILE A 261 7.05 -5.91 -24.26
N ASN A 262 6.96 -4.60 -24.15
CA ASN A 262 7.69 -3.67 -24.98
C ASN A 262 8.77 -3.03 -24.11
N ALA A 263 10.03 -3.21 -24.48
CA ALA A 263 11.14 -2.54 -23.81
C ALA A 263 11.20 -1.07 -24.28
N PHE A 264 11.30 -0.13 -23.35
CA PHE A 264 11.68 1.25 -23.65
C PHE A 264 13.19 1.40 -23.52
N GLU A 265 13.78 2.25 -24.33
CA GLU A 265 15.24 2.51 -24.39
C GLU A 265 15.87 3.15 -23.13
N SER A 266 15.14 3.28 -22.04
CA SER A 266 15.74 3.71 -20.77
C SER A 266 16.08 2.48 -19.91
N ASP A 267 17.31 2.44 -19.42
CA ASP A 267 18.02 1.32 -18.76
C ASP A 267 17.27 0.48 -17.69
N SER A 268 16.02 0.77 -17.34
CA SER A 268 15.31 0.07 -16.28
C SER A 268 13.78 0.02 -16.41
N MET A 269 13.21 0.47 -17.53
CA MET A 269 11.75 0.55 -17.69
C MET A 269 11.26 -0.39 -18.79
N HIS A 270 10.35 -1.29 -18.43
CA HIS A 270 9.65 -2.16 -19.38
C HIS A 270 8.17 -1.83 -19.39
N HIS A 271 7.59 -1.66 -20.55
CA HIS A 271 6.14 -1.50 -20.72
C HIS A 271 5.53 -2.85 -21.06
N ALA A 272 4.66 -3.36 -20.20
CA ALA A 272 3.85 -4.53 -20.51
C ALA A 272 2.54 -4.09 -21.15
N SER A 273 2.36 -4.39 -22.43
CA SER A 273 1.17 -3.97 -23.16
C SER A 273 -0.09 -4.77 -22.79
N GLU A 274 0.08 -5.93 -22.18
CA GLU A 274 -1.06 -6.70 -21.70
C GLU A 274 -0.67 -7.58 -20.50
N VAL A 275 -1.38 -7.38 -19.39
CA VAL A 275 -1.24 -8.15 -18.15
C VAL A 275 -2.56 -8.87 -17.91
N VAL A 276 -2.56 -10.21 -17.95
CA VAL A 276 -3.77 -11.00 -17.75
C VAL A 276 -3.78 -11.64 -16.36
N LEU A 277 -4.88 -11.46 -15.65
CA LEU A 277 -5.10 -12.11 -14.36
C LEU A 277 -5.36 -13.61 -14.55
N LEU A 278 -4.59 -14.44 -13.85
CA LEU A 278 -4.77 -15.89 -13.87
C LEU A 278 -5.74 -16.35 -12.77
N PRO A 279 -6.52 -17.42 -13.00
CA PRO A 279 -7.31 -18.03 -11.94
C PRO A 279 -6.43 -18.61 -10.83
N ALA A 280 -6.94 -18.67 -9.61
CA ALA A 280 -6.23 -18.83 -8.33
C ALA A 280 -5.44 -20.16 -8.10
N ARG A 281 -5.14 -20.94 -9.10
CA ARG A 281 -4.62 -22.32 -8.94
C ARG A 281 -3.25 -22.60 -9.57
N MET A 282 -2.31 -21.67 -9.63
CA MET A 282 -0.91 -22.03 -9.93
C MET A 282 0.05 -21.05 -9.27
N SER A 283 0.71 -21.45 -8.21
CA SER A 283 1.79 -20.69 -7.60
C SER A 283 3.08 -21.46 -7.65
N SER A 284 3.95 -21.11 -8.56
CA SER A 284 5.39 -21.36 -8.45
C SER A 284 6.10 -20.18 -9.10
N ALA A 285 6.21 -19.10 -8.39
CA ALA A 285 6.98 -17.96 -8.87
C ALA A 285 7.71 -17.32 -7.71
N GLY A 286 8.98 -17.02 -7.90
CA GLY A 286 9.77 -16.21 -6.99
C GLY A 286 9.10 -14.85 -6.79
N ASN A 287 9.28 -14.29 -5.60
CA ASN A 287 8.81 -12.96 -5.27
C ASN A 287 9.65 -11.93 -6.04
N ILE A 288 9.05 -11.30 -7.04
CA ILE A 288 9.65 -10.19 -7.75
C ILE A 288 8.89 -8.93 -7.33
N HIS A 289 9.62 -7.94 -6.85
CA HIS A 289 9.05 -6.67 -6.45
C HIS A 289 9.00 -5.74 -7.65
N PHE A 290 7.79 -5.45 -8.13
CA PHE A 290 7.56 -4.49 -9.22
C PHE A 290 6.97 -3.21 -8.67
N ARG A 291 7.43 -2.08 -9.15
CA ARG A 291 6.68 -0.83 -9.10
C ARG A 291 5.86 -0.71 -10.38
N ALA A 292 4.61 -1.16 -10.34
CA ALA A 292 3.70 -0.97 -11.46
C ALA A 292 2.96 0.37 -11.31
N ARG A 293 3.08 1.25 -12.29
CA ARG A 293 2.13 2.35 -12.49
C ARG A 293 1.00 1.80 -13.34
N CYS A 294 -0.03 1.29 -12.69
CA CYS A 294 -1.21 0.80 -13.39
C CYS A 294 -2.00 2.00 -13.93
N ARG A 295 -2.02 2.19 -15.26
CA ARG A 295 -3.07 2.97 -15.93
C ARG A 295 -4.11 1.95 -16.37
N VAL A 296 -5.21 1.85 -15.65
CA VAL A 296 -6.39 1.15 -16.13
C VAL A 296 -6.96 2.00 -17.25
N CYS A 297 -6.54 1.73 -18.48
CA CYS A 297 -7.29 2.16 -19.65
C CYS A 297 -8.43 1.15 -19.80
N ALA A 298 -9.63 1.51 -19.40
CA ALA A 298 -10.82 0.84 -19.91
C ALA A 298 -10.72 0.94 -21.45
N LYS A 299 -10.64 -0.19 -22.14
CA LYS A 299 -10.87 -0.24 -23.58
C LYS A 299 -12.34 0.16 -23.76
N GLY A 300 -12.57 1.43 -24.07
CA GLY A 300 -13.81 1.86 -24.64
C GLY A 300 -13.94 1.14 -25.98
N HIS A 301 -15.00 0.41 -26.18
CA HIS A 301 -15.47 0.06 -27.52
C HIS A 301 -15.71 1.37 -28.27
N ALA A 302 -14.80 1.69 -29.14
CA ALA A 302 -15.03 2.60 -30.26
C ALA A 302 -14.90 1.72 -31.51
N ASP A 303 -15.95 0.98 -31.77
CA ASP A 303 -16.26 0.48 -33.11
C ASP A 303 -17.58 1.13 -33.44
N ASP A 304 -17.51 2.14 -34.30
CA ASP A 304 -18.57 2.39 -35.26
C ASP A 304 -17.94 2.93 -36.55
N PRO A 305 -17.98 2.16 -37.64
CA PRO A 305 -17.66 2.63 -38.95
C PRO A 305 -18.95 2.84 -39.73
N SER A 306 -19.21 4.03 -40.11
CA SER A 306 -19.98 4.27 -41.34
C SER A 306 -19.75 5.69 -41.83
#